data_3611c8c023896654c10fe57c4b6258f9
#
_entry.id   3611c8c023896654c10fe57c4b6258f9
#
_cell.length_a   1.000
_cell.length_b   1.000
_cell.length_c   1.000
_cell.angle_alpha   90.00
_cell.angle_beta   90.00
_cell.angle_gamma   90.00
#
_symmetry.space_group_name_H-M   'P 1'
#
loop_
_entity.id
_entity.type
_entity.pdbx_description
1 polymer ?
#
loop_
_entity_poly.entity_id
_entity_poly.type
_entity_poly.pdbx_seq_one_letter_code
_entity_poly.pdbx_strand_id
1 'polypeptide(L)'
;MKKLVDRHRKTNSSIATVLGFVRYIAVAAVYFAGGMVIVGAIPVLSSAVRTLLATGGVIAVVAGLAAQEALGSVVSGVMILAFKPFKMGDVVRYVDNDITGCVEEITLHHTAVRTFENKRVIIPNSKMNSAIIENADYADSKVCVFLTVGITYESDLKKAKELLAREVRKQPAFLDIRTEQQKKDGVPDVPVVVLELADSAVVLRASLWAKDNATAFALKCAVLEGIKLTYDAEGIDIAYPH
;
A
#
# COMPACT_ATOMS: atom_id res chain seq x y z
N MET A 1 21.71 15.86 -16.47
CA MET A 1 22.83 14.97 -16.18
C MET A 1 23.56 15.28 -14.87
N LYS A 2 23.99 16.51 -14.57
CA LYS A 2 24.71 16.84 -13.32
C LYS A 2 23.98 16.43 -12.02
N LYS A 3 22.66 16.62 -11.89
CA LYS A 3 21.88 16.25 -10.69
C LYS A 3 21.80 14.74 -10.41
N LEU A 4 21.86 13.89 -11.45
CA LEU A 4 21.88 12.41 -11.28
C LEU A 4 23.26 11.92 -10.83
N VAL A 5 24.33 12.51 -11.36
CA VAL A 5 25.72 12.18 -10.95
C VAL A 5 25.99 12.59 -9.51
N ASP A 6 25.50 13.76 -9.08
CA ASP A 6 25.66 14.24 -7.70
C ASP A 6 24.86 13.40 -6.69
N ARG A 7 23.70 12.85 -7.08
CA ARG A 7 22.92 11.94 -6.24
C ARG A 7 23.62 10.61 -6.01
N HIS A 8 24.20 10.01 -7.06
CA HIS A 8 25.03 8.80 -6.95
C HIS A 8 26.31 9.00 -6.13
N ARG A 9 26.95 10.17 -6.24
CA ARG A 9 28.17 10.47 -5.51
C ARG A 9 27.93 10.65 -4.00
N LYS A 10 26.79 11.26 -3.60
CA LYS A 10 26.37 11.37 -2.18
C LYS A 10 25.98 10.02 -1.59
N THR A 11 25.30 9.16 -2.34
CA THR A 11 24.90 7.82 -1.87
C THR A 11 26.13 6.93 -1.61
N ASN A 12 27.14 6.97 -2.49
CA ASN A 12 28.37 6.20 -2.29
C ASN A 12 29.19 6.68 -1.09
N SER A 13 29.21 7.98 -0.80
CA SER A 13 29.92 8.49 0.38
C SER A 13 29.25 8.07 1.70
N SER A 14 27.92 8.05 1.77
CA SER A 14 27.17 7.62 2.95
C SER A 14 27.35 6.13 3.23
N ILE A 15 27.28 5.30 2.19
CA ILE A 15 27.50 3.84 2.31
C ILE A 15 28.93 3.53 2.76
N ALA A 16 29.93 4.21 2.20
CA ALA A 16 31.32 4.04 2.59
C ALA A 16 31.55 4.41 4.08
N THR A 17 30.90 5.46 4.56
CA THR A 17 30.97 5.88 5.97
C THR A 17 30.32 4.84 6.90
N VAL A 18 29.14 4.33 6.54
CA VAL A 18 28.44 3.29 7.31
C VAL A 18 29.26 2.00 7.36
N LEU A 19 29.77 1.55 6.22
CA LEU A 19 30.65 0.36 6.16
C LEU A 19 31.90 0.54 6.99
N GLY A 20 32.51 1.74 6.98
CA GLY A 20 33.65 2.08 7.86
C GLY A 20 33.28 1.93 9.32
N PHE A 21 32.14 2.47 9.75
CA PHE A 21 31.65 2.38 11.12
C PHE A 21 31.38 0.93 11.57
N VAL A 22 30.71 0.15 10.73
CA VAL A 22 30.44 -1.28 10.98
C VAL A 22 31.77 -2.06 11.10
N ARG A 23 32.72 -1.78 10.22
CA ARG A 23 34.06 -2.40 10.30
C ARG A 23 34.76 -2.09 11.63
N TYR A 24 34.75 -0.84 12.11
CA TYR A 24 35.36 -0.48 13.39
C TYR A 24 34.69 -1.19 14.58
N ILE A 25 33.34 -1.28 14.57
CA ILE A 25 32.59 -2.03 15.60
C ILE A 25 32.97 -3.53 15.55
N ALA A 26 32.99 -4.14 14.36
CA ALA A 26 33.34 -5.54 14.20
C ALA A 26 34.79 -5.84 14.67
N VAL A 27 35.73 -4.99 14.28
CA VAL A 27 37.13 -5.11 14.73
C VAL A 27 37.23 -4.97 16.23
N ALA A 28 36.59 -3.97 16.83
CA ALA A 28 36.57 -3.79 18.29
C ALA A 28 35.96 -5.01 19.01
N ALA A 29 34.88 -5.57 18.50
CA ALA A 29 34.27 -6.78 19.06
C ALA A 29 35.20 -8.00 19.00
N VAL A 30 35.94 -8.19 17.89
CA VAL A 30 36.91 -9.28 17.74
C VAL A 30 38.07 -9.11 18.74
N TYR A 31 38.64 -7.90 18.88
CA TYR A 31 39.69 -7.64 19.87
C TYR A 31 39.19 -7.83 21.29
N PHE A 32 37.96 -7.39 21.59
CA PHE A 32 37.35 -7.57 22.90
C PHE A 32 37.17 -9.07 23.22
N ALA A 33 36.61 -9.84 22.28
CA ALA A 33 36.42 -11.29 22.43
C ALA A 33 37.77 -12.03 22.59
N GLY A 34 38.76 -11.70 21.76
CA GLY A 34 40.11 -12.24 21.87
C GLY A 34 40.76 -11.94 23.20
N GLY A 35 40.68 -10.69 23.68
CA GLY A 35 41.17 -10.27 24.99
C GLY A 35 40.48 -11.06 26.12
N MET A 36 39.18 -11.26 26.08
CA MET A 36 38.41 -12.06 27.04
C MET A 36 38.86 -13.53 27.10
N VAL A 37 39.17 -14.13 25.94
CA VAL A 37 39.71 -15.51 25.88
C VAL A 37 41.07 -15.58 26.53
N ILE A 38 41.98 -14.66 26.23
CA ILE A 38 43.35 -14.64 26.80
C ILE A 38 43.28 -14.44 28.32
N VAL A 39 42.54 -13.47 28.80
CA VAL A 39 42.39 -13.18 30.24
C VAL A 39 41.70 -14.34 30.96
N GLY A 40 40.71 -14.97 30.33
CA GLY A 40 39.99 -16.16 30.87
C GLY A 40 40.87 -17.41 31.02
N ALA A 41 41.96 -17.52 30.26
CA ALA A 41 42.93 -18.60 30.39
C ALA A 41 43.80 -18.50 31.69
N ILE A 42 43.80 -17.34 32.36
CA ILE A 42 44.51 -17.12 33.61
C ILE A 42 43.59 -17.52 34.78
N PRO A 43 43.93 -18.57 35.61
CA PRO A 43 43.01 -19.10 36.63
C PRO A 43 42.53 -18.06 37.64
N VAL A 44 43.38 -17.11 38.04
CA VAL A 44 43.08 -16.06 39.02
C VAL A 44 42.06 -15.03 38.46
N LEU A 45 42.03 -14.83 37.13
CA LEU A 45 41.18 -13.85 36.46
C LEU A 45 39.89 -14.46 35.87
N SER A 46 39.79 -15.78 35.87
CA SER A 46 38.65 -16.49 35.25
C SER A 46 37.31 -16.15 35.91
N SER A 47 37.27 -15.90 37.22
CA SER A 47 36.07 -15.48 37.94
C SER A 47 35.62 -14.08 37.52
N ALA A 48 36.55 -13.14 37.35
CA ALA A 48 36.25 -11.79 36.88
C ALA A 48 35.69 -11.82 35.44
N VAL A 49 36.27 -12.64 34.56
CA VAL A 49 35.77 -12.82 33.19
C VAL A 49 34.33 -13.38 33.17
N ARG A 50 34.01 -14.38 34.02
CA ARG A 50 32.66 -14.92 34.15
C ARG A 50 31.64 -13.85 34.59
N THR A 51 32.02 -13.02 35.57
CA THR A 51 31.17 -11.94 36.05
C THR A 51 30.95 -10.88 34.96
N LEU A 52 32.01 -10.49 34.23
CA LEU A 52 31.89 -9.57 33.10
C LEU A 52 31.02 -10.12 31.97
N LEU A 53 31.13 -11.40 31.64
CA LEU A 53 30.28 -12.05 30.65
C LEU A 53 28.82 -12.10 31.09
N ALA A 54 28.55 -12.42 32.37
CA ALA A 54 27.21 -12.45 32.91
C ALA A 54 26.54 -11.06 32.86
N THR A 55 27.27 -10.02 33.32
CA THR A 55 26.78 -8.65 33.29
C THR A 55 26.66 -8.13 31.86
N GLY A 56 27.63 -8.43 30.99
CA GLY A 56 27.64 -8.08 29.58
C GLY A 56 26.47 -8.72 28.82
N GLY A 57 26.08 -9.93 29.21
CA GLY A 57 24.89 -10.61 28.67
C GLY A 57 23.58 -9.83 28.89
N VAL A 58 23.41 -9.28 30.09
CA VAL A 58 22.23 -8.43 30.38
C VAL A 58 22.26 -7.15 29.55
N ILE A 59 23.41 -6.49 29.46
CA ILE A 59 23.57 -5.29 28.62
C ILE A 59 23.28 -5.60 27.15
N ALA A 60 23.77 -6.73 26.65
CA ALA A 60 23.55 -7.14 25.27
C ALA A 60 22.05 -7.39 24.97
N VAL A 61 21.29 -7.98 25.91
CA VAL A 61 19.85 -8.15 25.78
C VAL A 61 19.14 -6.79 25.72
N VAL A 62 19.45 -5.88 26.63
CA VAL A 62 18.86 -4.54 26.64
C VAL A 62 19.19 -3.78 25.36
N ALA A 63 20.45 -3.83 24.91
CA ALA A 63 20.86 -3.22 23.64
C ALA A 63 20.16 -3.86 22.42
N GLY A 64 19.99 -5.17 22.44
CA GLY A 64 19.27 -5.91 21.41
C GLY A 64 17.79 -5.50 21.33
N LEU A 65 17.12 -5.37 22.48
CA LEU A 65 15.74 -4.88 22.53
C LEU A 65 15.63 -3.44 22.02
N ALA A 66 16.58 -2.58 22.40
CA ALA A 66 16.63 -1.20 21.91
C ALA A 66 16.86 -1.11 20.37
N ALA A 67 17.61 -2.06 19.80
CA ALA A 67 17.90 -2.11 18.36
C ALA A 67 16.85 -2.90 17.55
N GLN A 68 15.91 -3.57 18.20
CA GLN A 68 14.98 -4.52 17.60
C GLN A 68 14.19 -3.93 16.42
N GLU A 69 13.68 -2.72 16.54
CA GLU A 69 12.89 -2.09 15.49
C GLU A 69 13.73 -1.77 14.25
N ALA A 70 14.96 -1.26 14.45
CA ALA A 70 15.86 -0.95 13.34
C ALA A 70 16.28 -2.22 12.58
N LEU A 71 16.67 -3.28 13.32
CA LEU A 71 17.00 -4.58 12.73
C LEU A 71 15.78 -5.23 12.04
N GLY A 72 14.63 -5.15 12.69
CA GLY A 72 13.36 -5.61 12.12
C GLY A 72 13.03 -4.94 10.79
N SER A 73 13.26 -3.64 10.67
CA SER A 73 13.04 -2.91 9.41
C SER A 73 14.00 -3.37 8.29
N VAL A 74 15.25 -3.67 8.60
CA VAL A 74 16.22 -4.19 7.62
C VAL A 74 15.80 -5.59 7.14
N VAL A 75 15.49 -6.49 8.07
CA VAL A 75 15.03 -7.85 7.74
C VAL A 75 13.75 -7.80 6.91
N SER A 76 12.78 -6.98 7.32
CA SER A 76 11.54 -6.78 6.58
C SER A 76 11.77 -6.20 5.18
N GLY A 77 12.73 -5.28 5.03
CA GLY A 77 13.12 -4.74 3.72
C GLY A 77 13.65 -5.82 2.78
N VAL A 78 14.51 -6.72 3.29
CA VAL A 78 14.99 -7.89 2.53
C VAL A 78 13.82 -8.80 2.13
N MET A 79 12.89 -9.07 3.07
CA MET A 79 11.71 -9.89 2.81
C MET A 79 10.79 -9.28 1.74
N ILE A 80 10.52 -7.98 1.81
CA ILE A 80 9.73 -7.25 0.80
C ILE A 80 10.39 -7.37 -0.59
N LEU A 81 11.71 -7.19 -0.68
CA LEU A 81 12.45 -7.28 -1.94
C LEU A 81 12.50 -8.72 -2.49
N ALA A 82 12.54 -9.74 -1.61
CA ALA A 82 12.60 -11.15 -1.99
C ALA A 82 11.24 -11.68 -2.43
N PHE A 83 10.20 -11.49 -1.62
CA PHE A 83 8.86 -12.03 -1.87
C PHE A 83 7.95 -11.12 -2.68
N LYS A 84 8.27 -9.82 -2.76
CA LYS A 84 7.59 -8.82 -3.58
C LYS A 84 6.06 -8.78 -3.38
N PRO A 85 5.56 -8.64 -2.15
CA PRO A 85 4.13 -8.46 -1.93
C PRO A 85 3.61 -7.20 -2.61
N PHE A 86 4.48 -6.24 -2.86
CA PHE A 86 4.30 -5.08 -3.72
C PHE A 86 5.63 -4.69 -4.36
N LYS A 87 5.58 -3.89 -5.42
CA LYS A 87 6.75 -3.44 -6.19
C LYS A 87 6.72 -1.91 -6.31
N MET A 88 7.83 -1.33 -6.73
CA MET A 88 7.86 0.07 -7.14
C MET A 88 6.91 0.28 -8.32
N GLY A 89 6.05 1.29 -8.21
CA GLY A 89 5.01 1.60 -9.17
C GLY A 89 3.63 1.09 -8.80
N ASP A 90 3.50 0.07 -7.95
CA ASP A 90 2.21 -0.46 -7.50
C ASP A 90 1.43 0.59 -6.69
N VAL A 91 0.12 0.60 -6.87
CA VAL A 91 -0.79 1.37 -6.01
C VAL A 91 -1.19 0.50 -4.84
N VAL A 92 -0.79 0.93 -3.64
CA VAL A 92 -1.04 0.22 -2.40
C VAL A 92 -1.86 1.06 -1.44
N ARG A 93 -2.68 0.40 -0.63
CA ARG A 93 -3.36 0.99 0.52
C ARG A 93 -2.89 0.30 1.80
N TYR A 94 -2.31 1.09 2.69
CA TYR A 94 -1.98 0.68 4.04
C TYR A 94 -3.23 0.82 4.91
N VAL A 95 -3.89 -0.29 5.21
CA VAL A 95 -5.26 -0.30 5.75
C VAL A 95 -5.34 0.34 7.13
N ASP A 96 -4.38 0.06 8.02
CA ASP A 96 -4.40 0.53 9.41
C ASP A 96 -4.42 2.07 9.56
N ASN A 97 -3.82 2.78 8.61
CA ASN A 97 -3.70 4.25 8.64
C ASN A 97 -4.43 4.93 7.48
N ASP A 98 -5.15 4.19 6.65
CA ASP A 98 -5.85 4.66 5.45
C ASP A 98 -4.94 5.46 4.48
N ILE A 99 -3.68 5.05 4.37
CA ILE A 99 -2.71 5.67 3.48
C ILE A 99 -2.76 4.96 2.13
N THR A 100 -3.20 5.67 1.10
CA THR A 100 -3.25 5.15 -0.28
C THR A 100 -2.30 5.94 -1.18
N GLY A 101 -1.53 5.22 -1.99
CA GLY A 101 -0.62 5.86 -2.93
C GLY A 101 0.22 4.88 -3.75
N CYS A 102 1.07 5.42 -4.60
CA CYS A 102 1.99 4.65 -5.42
C CYS A 102 3.32 4.44 -4.68
N VAL A 103 3.83 3.22 -4.67
CA VAL A 103 5.15 2.90 -4.12
C VAL A 103 6.22 3.57 -4.98
N GLU A 104 6.90 4.59 -4.44
CA GLU A 104 7.91 5.37 -5.15
C GLU A 104 9.33 4.80 -4.95
N GLU A 105 9.62 4.32 -3.73
CA GLU A 105 10.94 3.78 -3.39
C GLU A 105 10.82 2.70 -2.31
N ILE A 106 11.65 1.66 -2.43
CA ILE A 106 11.83 0.62 -1.41
C ILE A 106 13.31 0.58 -1.05
N THR A 107 13.65 0.96 0.17
CA THR A 107 15.01 0.88 0.73
C THR A 107 15.11 -0.30 1.69
N LEU A 108 16.28 -0.54 2.28
CA LEU A 108 16.44 -1.56 3.32
C LEU A 108 15.68 -1.23 4.61
N HIS A 109 15.46 0.06 4.92
CA HIS A 109 14.88 0.48 6.19
C HIS A 109 13.43 0.93 6.07
N HIS A 110 13.03 1.50 4.94
CA HIS A 110 11.71 2.08 4.74
C HIS A 110 11.23 1.93 3.30
N THR A 111 9.92 2.00 3.15
CA THR A 111 9.22 2.15 1.88
C THR A 111 8.62 3.55 1.81
N ALA A 112 8.84 4.27 0.71
CA ALA A 112 8.22 5.56 0.45
C ALA A 112 7.01 5.39 -0.47
N VAL A 113 5.84 5.81 0.01
CA VAL A 113 4.58 5.80 -0.74
C VAL A 113 4.22 7.25 -1.09
N ARG A 114 4.04 7.53 -2.37
CA ARG A 114 3.61 8.83 -2.85
C ARG A 114 2.08 8.86 -2.97
N THR A 115 1.43 9.65 -2.12
CA THR A 115 -0.03 9.85 -2.16
C THR A 115 -0.47 10.58 -3.43
N PHE A 116 -1.76 10.50 -3.73
CA PHE A 116 -2.34 11.23 -4.87
C PHE A 116 -2.26 12.75 -4.73
N GLU A 117 -2.05 13.26 -3.49
CA GLU A 117 -1.77 14.67 -3.21
C GLU A 117 -0.28 15.04 -3.41
N ASN A 118 0.54 14.13 -3.97
CA ASN A 118 1.98 14.30 -4.16
C ASN A 118 2.80 14.41 -2.86
N LYS A 119 2.28 13.95 -1.72
CA LYS A 119 3.01 13.81 -0.46
C LYS A 119 3.74 12.46 -0.42
N ARG A 120 4.92 12.40 0.24
CA ARG A 120 5.65 11.15 0.48
C ARG A 120 5.44 10.73 1.91
N VAL A 121 4.84 9.58 2.08
CA VAL A 121 4.72 8.92 3.38
C VAL A 121 5.83 7.89 3.48
N ILE A 122 6.70 8.06 4.47
CA ILE A 122 7.84 7.17 4.70
C ILE A 122 7.44 6.19 5.80
N ILE A 123 7.36 4.92 5.46
CA ILE A 123 6.88 3.86 6.36
C ILE A 123 8.05 2.90 6.63
N PRO A 124 8.45 2.66 7.90
CA PRO A 124 9.44 1.64 8.23
C PRO A 124 9.02 0.27 7.68
N ASN A 125 9.97 -0.47 7.10
CA ASN A 125 9.65 -1.76 6.47
C ASN A 125 9.09 -2.78 7.48
N SER A 126 9.49 -2.70 8.77
CA SER A 126 8.90 -3.53 9.83
C SER A 126 7.39 -3.34 9.95
N LYS A 127 6.92 -2.09 9.80
CA LYS A 127 5.47 -1.76 9.81
C LYS A 127 4.80 -2.22 8.53
N MET A 128 5.41 -1.95 7.36
CA MET A 128 4.88 -2.39 6.06
C MET A 128 4.72 -3.91 5.97
N ASN A 129 5.68 -4.67 6.52
CA ASN A 129 5.68 -6.14 6.47
C ASN A 129 4.68 -6.77 7.45
N SER A 130 4.33 -6.08 8.54
CA SER A 130 3.37 -6.57 9.54
C SER A 130 1.94 -6.11 9.30
N ALA A 131 1.72 -5.14 8.43
CA ALA A 131 0.42 -4.56 8.15
C ALA A 131 -0.38 -5.34 7.10
N ILE A 132 -1.68 -5.07 7.09
CA ILE A 132 -2.55 -5.48 5.99
C ILE A 132 -2.40 -4.47 4.85
N ILE A 133 -1.92 -4.95 3.70
CA ILE A 133 -1.72 -4.15 2.49
C ILE A 133 -2.70 -4.60 1.42
N GLU A 134 -3.54 -3.69 0.95
CA GLU A 134 -4.27 -3.87 -0.30
C GLU A 134 -3.36 -3.43 -1.45
N ASN A 135 -3.12 -4.30 -2.42
CA ASN A 135 -2.32 -4.00 -3.62
C ASN A 135 -3.23 -4.11 -4.86
N ALA A 136 -3.46 -2.98 -5.52
CA ALA A 136 -4.32 -2.92 -6.70
C ALA A 136 -3.68 -3.49 -7.97
N ASP A 137 -2.35 -3.74 -7.96
CA ASP A 137 -1.58 -4.17 -9.12
C ASP A 137 -0.92 -5.57 -8.93
N TYR A 138 -1.27 -6.30 -7.86
CA TYR A 138 -0.53 -7.51 -7.46
C TYR A 138 -0.52 -8.62 -8.53
N ALA A 139 -1.64 -8.91 -9.13
CA ALA A 139 -1.75 -9.97 -10.16
C ALA A 139 -2.41 -9.46 -11.45
N ASP A 140 -3.38 -8.57 -11.31
CA ASP A 140 -4.12 -7.94 -12.39
C ASP A 140 -4.34 -6.47 -12.01
N SER A 141 -4.06 -5.56 -12.89
CA SER A 141 -4.25 -4.12 -12.65
C SER A 141 -5.70 -3.66 -12.82
N LYS A 142 -6.60 -4.54 -13.30
CA LYS A 142 -8.00 -4.22 -13.45
C LYS A 142 -8.65 -3.96 -12.10
N VAL A 143 -9.34 -2.85 -12.00
CA VAL A 143 -9.98 -2.41 -10.76
C VAL A 143 -11.48 -2.25 -10.97
N CYS A 144 -12.27 -2.72 -9.99
CA CYS A 144 -13.68 -2.42 -9.89
C CYS A 144 -13.92 -1.32 -8.88
N VAL A 145 -14.53 -0.21 -9.30
CA VAL A 145 -14.99 0.83 -8.39
C VAL A 145 -16.52 0.82 -8.32
N PHE A 146 -17.03 0.90 -7.10
CA PHE A 146 -18.49 1.01 -6.90
C PHE A 146 -18.91 2.48 -6.98
N LEU A 147 -19.95 2.71 -7.80
CA LEU A 147 -20.65 3.98 -7.87
C LEU A 147 -22.01 3.81 -7.23
N THR A 148 -22.34 4.63 -6.25
CA THR A 148 -23.66 4.67 -5.63
C THR A 148 -24.38 5.96 -6.00
N VAL A 149 -25.66 5.84 -6.33
CA VAL A 149 -26.55 6.99 -6.61
C VAL A 149 -27.88 6.73 -5.92
N GLY A 150 -28.36 7.69 -5.13
CA GLY A 150 -29.68 7.65 -4.51
C GLY A 150 -30.73 8.30 -5.41
N ILE A 151 -31.83 7.60 -5.64
CA ILE A 151 -33.02 8.16 -6.33
C ILE A 151 -34.19 8.25 -5.34
N THR A 152 -35.17 9.10 -5.62
CA THR A 152 -36.40 9.18 -4.80
C THR A 152 -37.24 7.92 -4.97
N TYR A 153 -38.10 7.64 -3.98
CA TYR A 153 -39.00 6.48 -4.03
C TYR A 153 -40.05 6.55 -5.15
N GLU A 154 -40.37 7.75 -5.61
CA GLU A 154 -41.30 8.03 -6.68
C GLU A 154 -40.71 7.81 -8.06
N SER A 155 -39.38 7.75 -8.17
CA SER A 155 -38.66 7.56 -9.43
C SER A 155 -38.84 6.16 -9.99
N ASP A 156 -38.91 6.04 -11.34
CA ASP A 156 -38.95 4.73 -12.01
C ASP A 156 -37.61 4.01 -11.85
N LEU A 157 -37.61 3.03 -10.95
CA LEU A 157 -36.41 2.22 -10.60
C LEU A 157 -35.82 1.50 -11.82
N LYS A 158 -36.68 0.96 -12.71
CA LYS A 158 -36.23 0.21 -13.88
C LYS A 158 -35.52 1.14 -14.86
N LYS A 159 -36.18 2.26 -15.17
CA LYS A 159 -35.61 3.31 -16.03
C LYS A 159 -34.32 3.85 -15.48
N ALA A 160 -34.23 4.13 -14.16
CA ALA A 160 -33.04 4.63 -13.51
C ALA A 160 -31.86 3.66 -13.66
N LYS A 161 -32.05 2.37 -13.43
CA LYS A 161 -31.01 1.34 -13.62
C LYS A 161 -30.54 1.24 -15.06
N GLU A 162 -31.42 1.30 -16.03
CA GLU A 162 -31.11 1.25 -17.46
C GLU A 162 -30.31 2.47 -17.90
N LEU A 163 -30.68 3.67 -17.42
CA LEU A 163 -30.00 4.92 -17.70
C LEU A 163 -28.57 4.91 -17.11
N LEU A 164 -28.42 4.44 -15.86
CA LEU A 164 -27.10 4.34 -15.22
C LEU A 164 -26.19 3.38 -15.98
N ALA A 165 -26.68 2.20 -16.35
CA ALA A 165 -25.91 1.25 -17.15
C ALA A 165 -25.54 1.82 -18.53
N ARG A 166 -26.46 2.55 -19.19
CA ARG A 166 -26.23 3.23 -20.46
C ARG A 166 -25.13 4.29 -20.33
N GLU A 167 -25.15 5.06 -19.26
CA GLU A 167 -24.16 6.11 -19.03
C GLU A 167 -22.76 5.55 -18.81
N VAL A 168 -22.64 4.44 -18.08
CA VAL A 168 -21.35 3.73 -17.92
C VAL A 168 -20.80 3.26 -19.27
N ARG A 169 -21.67 2.66 -20.13
CA ARG A 169 -21.24 2.17 -21.46
C ARG A 169 -20.77 3.26 -22.42
N LYS A 170 -21.25 4.49 -22.26
CA LYS A 170 -20.78 5.64 -23.07
C LYS A 170 -19.31 5.99 -22.79
N GLN A 171 -18.81 5.62 -21.61
CA GLN A 171 -17.47 6.01 -21.21
C GLN A 171 -16.41 5.11 -21.85
N PRO A 172 -15.43 5.68 -22.59
CA PRO A 172 -14.39 4.88 -23.25
C PRO A 172 -13.45 4.16 -22.25
N ALA A 173 -13.44 4.60 -21.01
CA ALA A 173 -12.66 4.01 -19.93
C ALA A 173 -13.30 2.76 -19.32
N PHE A 174 -14.58 2.47 -19.63
CA PHE A 174 -15.27 1.28 -19.15
C PHE A 174 -14.70 0.02 -19.78
N LEU A 175 -14.43 -0.99 -18.96
CA LEU A 175 -13.91 -2.29 -19.36
C LEU A 175 -14.95 -3.37 -19.14
N ASP A 176 -15.41 -4.02 -20.22
CA ASP A 176 -16.23 -5.23 -20.12
C ASP A 176 -15.34 -6.43 -19.80
N ILE A 177 -15.46 -6.93 -18.58
CA ILE A 177 -14.66 -8.07 -18.07
C ILE A 177 -15.35 -9.42 -18.26
N ARG A 178 -16.55 -9.46 -18.86
CA ARG A 178 -17.31 -10.71 -19.02
C ARG A 178 -16.58 -11.70 -19.90
N THR A 179 -16.59 -12.95 -19.48
CA THR A 179 -16.17 -14.06 -20.31
C THR A 179 -17.15 -14.27 -21.46
N GLU A 180 -16.72 -14.93 -22.53
CA GLU A 180 -17.60 -15.28 -23.67
C GLU A 180 -18.82 -16.12 -23.23
N GLN A 181 -18.68 -16.96 -22.20
CA GLN A 181 -19.78 -17.72 -21.64
C GLN A 181 -20.80 -16.79 -20.95
N GLN A 182 -20.33 -15.86 -20.12
CA GLN A 182 -21.19 -14.89 -19.43
C GLN A 182 -21.95 -13.98 -20.42
N LYS A 183 -21.33 -13.63 -21.54
CA LYS A 183 -22.02 -12.88 -22.61
C LYS A 183 -23.13 -13.70 -23.23
N LYS A 184 -22.91 -14.99 -23.50
CA LYS A 184 -23.92 -15.92 -24.03
C LYS A 184 -25.06 -16.16 -23.04
N ASP A 185 -24.74 -16.21 -21.75
CA ASP A 185 -25.72 -16.42 -20.68
C ASP A 185 -26.54 -15.13 -20.36
N GLY A 186 -26.26 -14.02 -21.07
CA GLY A 186 -26.98 -12.76 -20.88
C GLY A 186 -26.65 -12.01 -19.59
N VAL A 187 -25.50 -12.31 -18.95
CA VAL A 187 -25.07 -11.57 -17.77
C VAL A 187 -24.86 -10.10 -18.14
N PRO A 188 -25.38 -9.14 -17.35
CA PRO A 188 -25.21 -7.72 -17.62
C PRO A 188 -23.74 -7.32 -17.61
N ASP A 189 -23.31 -6.51 -18.57
CA ASP A 189 -21.98 -5.91 -18.64
C ASP A 189 -21.72 -4.90 -17.52
N VAL A 190 -22.77 -4.15 -17.15
CA VAL A 190 -22.80 -3.21 -16.03
C VAL A 190 -23.87 -3.68 -15.04
N PRO A 191 -23.49 -4.45 -14.01
CA PRO A 191 -24.43 -4.83 -12.96
C PRO A 191 -24.85 -3.60 -12.16
N VAL A 192 -26.16 -3.27 -12.21
CA VAL A 192 -26.78 -2.20 -11.40
C VAL A 192 -27.80 -2.84 -10.47
N VAL A 193 -27.52 -2.76 -9.17
CA VAL A 193 -28.36 -3.36 -8.12
C VAL A 193 -28.91 -2.28 -7.18
N VAL A 194 -30.02 -2.57 -6.53
CA VAL A 194 -30.44 -1.81 -5.35
C VAL A 194 -29.58 -2.28 -4.19
N LEU A 195 -28.84 -1.38 -3.61
CA LEU A 195 -27.96 -1.68 -2.47
C LEU A 195 -28.74 -1.60 -1.16
N GLU A 196 -29.59 -0.59 -1.06
CA GLU A 196 -30.29 -0.24 0.19
C GLU A 196 -31.55 0.56 -0.12
N LEU A 197 -32.56 0.41 0.75
CA LEU A 197 -33.70 1.28 0.85
C LEU A 197 -33.49 2.16 2.09
N ALA A 198 -32.87 3.32 1.87
CA ALA A 198 -32.54 4.29 2.92
C ALA A 198 -33.75 5.16 3.27
N ASP A 199 -33.65 5.97 4.35
CA ASP A 199 -34.75 6.77 4.88
C ASP A 199 -35.46 7.65 3.82
N SER A 200 -34.69 8.25 2.90
CA SER A 200 -35.19 9.15 1.85
C SER A 200 -34.72 8.81 0.45
N ALA A 201 -34.13 7.62 0.24
CA ALA A 201 -33.57 7.25 -1.04
C ALA A 201 -33.60 5.74 -1.31
N VAL A 202 -33.81 5.38 -2.55
CA VAL A 202 -33.46 4.06 -3.07
C VAL A 202 -32.03 4.13 -3.61
N VAL A 203 -31.09 3.49 -2.92
CA VAL A 203 -29.67 3.55 -3.27
C VAL A 203 -29.34 2.51 -4.32
N LEU A 204 -28.95 2.96 -5.51
CA LEU A 204 -28.47 2.13 -6.60
C LEU A 204 -26.93 2.02 -6.52
N ARG A 205 -26.41 0.84 -6.84
CA ARG A 205 -24.96 0.62 -6.98
C ARG A 205 -24.65 0.02 -8.35
N ALA A 206 -23.78 0.68 -9.08
CA ALA A 206 -23.17 0.17 -10.31
C ALA A 206 -21.74 -0.28 -10.05
N SER A 207 -21.33 -1.38 -10.68
CA SER A 207 -19.95 -1.87 -10.65
C SER A 207 -19.22 -1.43 -11.92
N LEU A 208 -18.23 -0.56 -11.77
CA LEU A 208 -17.49 0.05 -12.87
C LEU A 208 -16.10 -0.57 -12.92
N TRP A 209 -15.83 -1.33 -13.98
CA TRP A 209 -14.50 -1.91 -14.21
C TRP A 209 -13.66 -1.01 -15.11
N ALA A 210 -12.39 -0.85 -14.77
CA ALA A 210 -11.40 -0.12 -15.55
C ALA A 210 -10.05 -0.85 -15.54
N LYS A 211 -9.16 -0.45 -16.43
CA LYS A 211 -7.86 -1.10 -16.62
C LYS A 211 -6.86 -0.87 -15.47
N ASP A 212 -7.03 0.22 -14.74
CA ASP A 212 -6.18 0.62 -13.61
C ASP A 212 -6.92 1.58 -12.67
N ASN A 213 -6.34 1.83 -11.50
CA ASN A 213 -6.95 2.64 -10.45
C ASN A 213 -7.18 4.11 -10.87
N ALA A 214 -6.24 4.71 -11.61
CA ALA A 214 -6.38 6.10 -12.08
C ALA A 214 -7.54 6.21 -13.08
N THR A 215 -7.63 5.27 -14.02
CA THR A 215 -8.71 5.18 -15.00
C THR A 215 -10.06 4.90 -14.32
N ALA A 216 -10.09 4.06 -13.27
CA ALA A 216 -11.31 3.77 -12.50
C ALA A 216 -11.84 5.02 -11.80
N PHE A 217 -10.96 5.84 -11.21
CA PHE A 217 -11.36 7.10 -10.59
C PHE A 217 -11.93 8.08 -11.62
N ALA A 218 -11.25 8.26 -12.76
CA ALA A 218 -11.72 9.13 -13.84
C ALA A 218 -13.07 8.65 -14.41
N LEU A 219 -13.24 7.34 -14.61
CA LEU A 219 -14.49 6.72 -15.02
C LEU A 219 -15.63 7.04 -14.05
N LYS A 220 -15.39 6.86 -12.74
CA LYS A 220 -16.37 7.16 -11.71
C LYS A 220 -16.83 8.62 -11.75
N CYS A 221 -15.89 9.57 -11.86
CA CYS A 221 -16.21 11.00 -11.94
C CYS A 221 -17.04 11.31 -13.20
N ALA A 222 -16.63 10.81 -14.36
CA ALA A 222 -17.33 11.03 -15.63
C ALA A 222 -18.76 10.46 -15.62
N VAL A 223 -18.96 9.26 -15.05
CA VAL A 223 -20.29 8.67 -14.91
C VAL A 223 -21.14 9.47 -13.92
N LEU A 224 -20.58 9.96 -12.80
CA LEU A 224 -21.32 10.78 -11.85
C LEU A 224 -21.84 12.07 -12.49
N GLU A 225 -21.02 12.74 -13.27
CA GLU A 225 -21.43 13.95 -13.99
C GLU A 225 -22.48 13.63 -15.06
N GLY A 226 -22.23 12.61 -15.89
CA GLY A 226 -23.11 12.22 -16.95
C GLY A 226 -24.48 11.73 -16.46
N ILE A 227 -24.51 10.96 -15.36
CA ILE A 227 -25.78 10.44 -14.83
C ILE A 227 -26.63 11.55 -14.21
N LYS A 228 -26.02 12.56 -13.57
CA LYS A 228 -26.76 13.72 -13.07
C LYS A 228 -27.51 14.39 -14.20
N LEU A 229 -26.83 14.70 -15.30
CA LEU A 229 -27.44 15.34 -16.48
C LEU A 229 -28.49 14.45 -17.14
N THR A 230 -28.23 13.15 -17.24
CA THR A 230 -29.15 12.19 -17.85
C THR A 230 -30.42 12.02 -16.99
N TYR A 231 -30.29 11.94 -15.67
CA TYR A 231 -31.43 11.80 -14.78
C TYR A 231 -32.32 13.04 -14.81
N ASP A 232 -31.73 14.24 -14.77
CA ASP A 232 -32.50 15.48 -14.90
C ASP A 232 -33.29 15.56 -16.22
N ALA A 233 -32.68 15.16 -17.33
CA ALA A 233 -33.33 15.19 -18.64
C ALA A 233 -34.45 14.14 -18.79
N GLU A 234 -34.35 13.02 -18.07
CA GLU A 234 -35.25 11.88 -18.18
C GLU A 234 -36.30 11.84 -17.05
N GLY A 235 -36.31 12.84 -16.17
CA GLY A 235 -37.28 12.94 -15.08
C GLY A 235 -37.06 11.92 -13.95
N ILE A 236 -35.81 11.56 -13.67
CA ILE A 236 -35.45 10.77 -12.53
C ILE A 236 -34.88 11.72 -11.46
N ASP A 237 -35.51 11.76 -10.30
CA ASP A 237 -35.11 12.64 -9.22
C ASP A 237 -34.06 11.98 -8.33
N ILE A 238 -32.92 12.68 -8.17
CA ILE A 238 -31.88 12.29 -7.20
C ILE A 238 -32.35 12.71 -5.82
N ALA A 239 -32.30 11.78 -4.87
CA ALA A 239 -32.77 12.02 -3.51
C ALA A 239 -31.91 13.06 -2.80
N TYR A 240 -32.58 13.98 -2.10
CA TYR A 240 -31.96 14.94 -1.17
C TYR A 240 -32.13 14.43 0.26
N PRO A 241 -31.13 14.63 1.14
CA PRO A 241 -31.33 14.40 2.56
C PRO A 241 -32.36 15.42 3.09
N HIS A 242 -33.37 14.94 3.77
CA HIS A 242 -34.38 15.75 4.46
C HIS A 242 -34.01 15.91 5.94
#